data_fa074b729646a4e462d20a7bdc646c33
#
_entry.id   fa074b729646a4e462d20a7bdc646c33
#
_cell.length_a   1.000
_cell.length_b   1.000
_cell.length_c   1.000
_cell.angle_alpha   90.00
_cell.angle_beta   90.00
_cell.angle_gamma   90.00
#
_symmetry.space_group_name_H-M   'P 1'
#
loop_
_entity.id
_entity.type
_entity.pdbx_description
1 polymer ?
#
loop_
_entity_poly.entity_id
_entity_poly.type
_entity_poly.pdbx_seq_one_letter_code
_entity_poly.pdbx_strand_id
1 'polypeptide(L)'
;FSVGLETRVTVPNVPIRFTKIFYNQQNHYDGSTGKFYCNIPGLYYFSYHITVYMKDVKVSLFKKDKAVLFTYDQYQEKNVDQASGSVLLHLEVGDQVWLQVYGDGDHNGLYADNVNDSTFTGFLLYHDTN
;
A
#
# COMPACT_ATOMS: atom_id res chain seq x y z
N PHE A 1 1.96 4.12 10.77
CA PHE A 1 3.16 3.80 9.98
C PHE A 1 3.16 4.59 8.68
N SER A 2 4.33 4.83 8.18
CA SER A 2 4.51 5.40 6.86
C SER A 2 5.76 4.77 6.24
N VAL A 3 5.60 4.15 5.09
CA VAL A 3 6.65 3.35 4.46
C VAL A 3 6.72 3.65 2.97
N GLY A 4 7.86 3.39 2.37
CA GLY A 4 8.11 3.62 0.96
C GLY A 4 8.72 2.42 0.27
N LEU A 5 8.59 2.42 -1.04
CA LEU A 5 9.15 1.39 -1.91
C LEU A 5 10.64 1.71 -2.16
N GLU A 6 11.50 0.71 -2.10
CA GLU A 6 12.92 0.87 -2.41
C GLU A 6 13.26 0.40 -3.83
N THR A 7 12.51 -0.58 -4.33
CA THR A 7 12.73 -1.14 -5.66
C THR A 7 11.38 -1.29 -6.36
N ARG A 8 11.41 -1.41 -7.69
CA ARG A 8 10.17 -1.62 -8.43
C ARG A 8 9.57 -3.00 -8.13
N VAL A 9 8.26 -3.07 -8.19
CA VAL A 9 7.51 -4.31 -7.96
C VAL A 9 7.61 -5.19 -9.20
N THR A 10 7.90 -6.47 -9.00
CA THR A 10 8.06 -7.43 -10.11
C THR A 10 7.07 -8.58 -10.07
N VAL A 11 6.37 -8.80 -8.94
CA VAL A 11 5.49 -9.96 -8.75
C VAL A 11 4.06 -9.49 -8.46
N PRO A 12 3.06 -9.89 -9.26
CA PRO A 12 1.66 -9.57 -8.98
C PRO A 12 1.07 -10.53 -7.94
N ASN A 13 -0.07 -10.15 -7.38
CA ASN A 13 -0.92 -10.99 -6.55
C ASN A 13 -0.27 -11.48 -5.23
N VAL A 14 0.73 -10.75 -4.76
CA VAL A 14 1.31 -10.94 -3.43
C VAL A 14 1.45 -9.57 -2.76
N PRO A 15 1.48 -9.50 -1.42
CA PRO A 15 1.66 -8.21 -0.75
C PRO A 15 2.92 -7.51 -1.22
N ILE A 16 2.80 -6.21 -1.48
CA ILE A 16 3.95 -5.36 -1.83
C ILE A 16 4.72 -5.05 -0.56
N ARG A 17 6.02 -5.33 -0.56
CA ARG A 17 6.88 -5.04 0.58
C ARG A 17 7.49 -3.66 0.44
N PHE A 18 6.99 -2.72 1.23
CA PHE A 18 7.56 -1.38 1.35
C PHE A 18 8.60 -1.43 2.45
N THR A 19 9.85 -1.35 2.09
CA THR A 19 10.97 -1.60 3.02
C THR A 19 11.67 -0.33 3.47
N LYS A 20 11.37 0.82 2.86
CA LYS A 20 11.87 2.11 3.32
C LYS A 20 10.96 2.64 4.43
N ILE A 21 11.47 2.73 5.63
CA ILE A 21 10.68 3.09 6.81
C ILE A 21 10.82 4.58 7.09
N PHE A 22 9.72 5.33 6.94
CA PHE A 22 9.66 6.71 7.41
C PHE A 22 9.26 6.76 8.88
N TYR A 23 8.30 5.92 9.26
CA TYR A 23 7.81 5.83 10.64
C TYR A 23 7.15 4.47 10.88
N ASN A 24 7.60 3.75 11.90
CA ASN A 24 7.01 2.46 12.28
C ASN A 24 7.42 2.11 13.72
N GLN A 25 7.33 3.07 14.65
CA GLN A 25 7.84 2.88 16.00
C GLN A 25 7.13 1.78 16.78
N GLN A 26 5.86 1.53 16.47
CA GLN A 26 5.08 0.51 17.17
C GLN A 26 5.25 -0.89 16.54
N ASN A 27 5.94 -0.96 15.42
CA ASN A 27 6.23 -2.22 14.70
C ASN A 27 4.98 -3.01 14.29
N HIS A 28 3.88 -2.33 14.03
CA HIS A 28 2.66 -2.98 13.54
C HIS A 28 2.69 -3.21 12.03
N TYR A 29 3.57 -2.55 11.30
CA TYR A 29 3.84 -2.85 9.90
C TYR A 29 5.10 -3.70 9.80
N ASP A 30 5.01 -4.81 9.05
CA ASP A 30 6.11 -5.74 8.87
C ASP A 30 6.63 -5.65 7.42
N GLY A 31 7.82 -5.08 7.25
CA GLY A 31 8.45 -4.94 5.93
C GLY A 31 8.81 -6.27 5.28
N SER A 32 8.97 -7.34 6.04
CA SER A 32 9.27 -8.66 5.47
C SER A 32 8.05 -9.33 4.84
N THR A 33 6.85 -8.92 5.21
CA THR A 33 5.60 -9.44 4.63
C THR A 33 4.85 -8.41 3.80
N GLY A 34 5.11 -7.11 4.04
CA GLY A 34 4.35 -6.02 3.43
C GLY A 34 3.01 -5.77 4.09
N LYS A 35 2.77 -6.32 5.26
CA LYS A 35 1.46 -6.27 5.93
C LYS A 35 1.49 -5.43 7.20
N PHE A 36 0.42 -4.67 7.38
CA PHE A 36 0.08 -4.06 8.66
C PHE A 36 -0.77 -5.03 9.47
N TYR A 37 -0.45 -5.17 10.76
CA TYR A 37 -1.15 -6.04 11.70
C TYR A 37 -1.83 -5.19 12.76
N CYS A 38 -3.16 -5.26 12.85
CA CYS A 38 -3.93 -4.47 13.79
C CYS A 38 -3.81 -5.03 15.21
N ASN A 39 -3.38 -4.20 16.16
CA ASN A 39 -3.34 -4.53 17.59
C ASN A 39 -4.35 -3.75 18.42
N ILE A 40 -4.86 -2.66 17.91
CA ILE A 40 -5.79 -1.79 18.60
C ILE A 40 -7.05 -1.69 17.75
N PRO A 41 -8.20 -2.24 18.19
CA PRO A 41 -9.40 -2.17 17.38
C PRO A 41 -9.91 -0.74 17.28
N GLY A 42 -10.35 -0.34 16.11
CA GLY A 42 -10.83 1.01 15.88
C GLY A 42 -10.94 1.38 14.42
N LEU A 43 -11.10 2.67 14.19
CA LEU A 43 -11.21 3.25 12.87
C LEU A 43 -9.84 3.71 12.39
N TYR A 44 -9.42 3.20 11.25
CA TYR A 44 -8.11 3.49 10.67
C TYR A 44 -8.26 4.22 9.34
N TYR A 45 -7.28 5.06 9.04
CA TYR A 45 -7.13 5.71 7.75
C TYR A 45 -5.91 5.13 7.05
N PHE A 46 -6.11 4.68 5.79
CA PHE A 46 -5.02 4.20 4.94
C PHE A 46 -4.97 5.03 3.68
N SER A 47 -3.76 5.34 3.24
CA SER A 47 -3.54 6.03 1.98
C SER A 47 -2.29 5.50 1.30
N TYR A 48 -2.27 5.60 -0.01
CA TYR A 48 -1.09 5.27 -0.80
C TYR A 48 -0.95 6.23 -1.96
N HIS A 49 0.29 6.49 -2.31
CA HIS A 49 0.66 7.33 -3.43
C HIS A 49 1.68 6.55 -4.24
N ILE A 50 1.35 6.25 -5.48
CA ILE A 50 2.14 5.37 -6.33
C ILE A 50 2.69 6.17 -7.51
N THR A 51 4.02 6.12 -7.70
CA THR A 51 4.65 6.64 -8.90
C THR A 51 4.54 5.56 -9.99
N VAL A 52 3.92 5.94 -11.10
CA VAL A 52 3.66 5.03 -12.23
C VAL A 52 4.70 5.27 -13.30
N TYR A 53 5.46 4.24 -13.65
CA TYR A 53 6.53 4.35 -14.64
C TYR A 53 6.73 3.03 -15.39
N MET A 54 6.90 3.12 -16.68
CA MET A 54 7.19 2.03 -17.65
C MET A 54 6.01 1.12 -17.95
N LYS A 55 5.09 0.90 -17.01
CA LYS A 55 3.91 0.05 -17.16
C LYS A 55 2.72 0.67 -16.45
N ASP A 56 1.53 0.26 -16.85
CA ASP A 56 0.31 0.59 -16.12
C ASP A 56 0.35 0.03 -14.70
N VAL A 57 -0.49 0.57 -13.84
CA VAL A 57 -0.63 0.12 -12.46
C VAL A 57 -2.05 -0.33 -12.20
N LYS A 58 -2.18 -1.51 -11.63
CA LYS A 58 -3.42 -2.01 -11.01
C LYS A 58 -3.09 -2.44 -9.59
N VAL A 59 -3.53 -1.66 -8.61
CA VAL A 59 -3.24 -1.90 -7.20
C VAL A 59 -4.53 -2.02 -6.42
N SER A 60 -4.59 -3.00 -5.51
CA SER A 60 -5.69 -3.17 -4.57
C SER A 60 -5.19 -3.07 -3.14
N LEU A 61 -6.01 -2.47 -2.29
CA LEU A 61 -5.82 -2.53 -0.86
C LEU A 61 -6.67 -3.67 -0.31
N PHE A 62 -6.02 -4.55 0.44
CA PHE A 62 -6.66 -5.72 1.04
C PHE A 62 -6.84 -5.51 2.54
N LYS A 63 -8.02 -5.92 3.02
CA LYS A 63 -8.29 -6.12 4.43
C LYS A 63 -8.57 -7.61 4.63
N LYS A 64 -7.73 -8.28 5.43
CA LYS A 64 -7.72 -9.75 5.54
C LYS A 64 -7.38 -10.34 4.17
N ASP A 65 -8.28 -11.11 3.59
CA ASP A 65 -8.10 -11.74 2.29
C ASP A 65 -9.05 -11.17 1.23
N LYS A 66 -9.60 -9.99 1.48
CA LYS A 66 -10.57 -9.36 0.59
C LYS A 66 -10.09 -8.00 0.11
N ALA A 67 -10.09 -7.78 -1.19
CA ALA A 67 -9.80 -6.48 -1.78
C ALA A 67 -10.96 -5.52 -1.48
N VAL A 68 -10.64 -4.35 -0.92
CA VAL A 68 -11.64 -3.34 -0.54
C VAL A 68 -11.51 -2.05 -1.33
N LEU A 69 -10.40 -1.83 -2.02
CA LEU A 69 -10.17 -0.64 -2.81
C LEU A 69 -9.35 -1.01 -4.02
N PHE A 70 -9.70 -0.45 -5.19
CA PHE A 70 -9.01 -0.72 -6.46
C PHE A 70 -8.55 0.58 -7.08
N THR A 71 -7.33 0.61 -7.57
CA THR A 71 -6.76 1.76 -8.27
C THR A 71 -6.12 1.28 -9.57
N TYR A 72 -6.47 1.94 -10.66
CA TYR A 72 -5.92 1.66 -11.99
C TYR A 72 -5.46 2.98 -12.61
N ASP A 73 -4.23 2.99 -13.12
CA ASP A 73 -3.71 4.14 -13.85
C ASP A 73 -2.89 3.64 -15.05
N GLN A 74 -3.09 4.28 -16.19
CA GLN A 74 -2.38 3.96 -17.42
C GLN A 74 -1.09 4.76 -17.49
N TYR A 75 0.00 4.05 -17.83
CA TYR A 75 1.28 4.71 -18.08
C TYR A 75 1.21 5.41 -19.45
N GLN A 76 1.60 6.68 -19.43
CA GLN A 76 1.72 7.48 -20.66
C GLN A 76 3.19 7.71 -20.94
N GLU A 77 3.65 7.32 -22.13
CA GLU A 77 5.03 7.54 -22.53
C GLU A 77 5.44 8.99 -22.35
N LYS A 78 6.66 9.22 -21.86
CA LYS A 78 7.29 10.52 -21.60
C LYS A 78 6.87 11.20 -20.32
N ASN A 79 5.89 10.66 -19.57
CA ASN A 79 5.46 11.26 -18.31
C ASN A 79 5.51 10.23 -17.20
N VAL A 80 6.08 10.62 -16.07
CA VAL A 80 5.91 9.88 -14.83
C VAL A 80 4.57 10.35 -14.26
N ASP A 81 3.69 9.41 -13.98
CA ASP A 81 2.37 9.69 -13.45
C ASP A 81 2.29 9.28 -12.00
N GLN A 82 1.25 9.72 -11.30
CA GLN A 82 0.99 9.32 -9.93
C GLN A 82 -0.45 8.88 -9.76
N ALA A 83 -0.61 7.75 -9.08
CA ALA A 83 -1.91 7.20 -8.72
C ALA A 83 -2.02 7.18 -7.21
N SER A 84 -3.19 7.48 -6.67
CA SER A 84 -3.39 7.49 -5.23
C SER A 84 -4.73 6.90 -4.86
N GLY A 85 -4.82 6.44 -3.62
CA GLY A 85 -6.07 5.97 -3.04
C GLY A 85 -6.05 6.16 -1.54
N SER A 86 -7.23 6.28 -0.96
CA SER A 86 -7.39 6.39 0.47
C SER A 86 -8.73 5.81 0.90
N VAL A 87 -8.80 5.34 2.14
CA VAL A 87 -10.01 4.71 2.66
C VAL A 87 -9.99 4.71 4.18
N LEU A 88 -11.18 4.79 4.77
CA LEU A 88 -11.39 4.55 6.19
C LEU A 88 -11.88 3.12 6.38
N LEU A 89 -11.25 2.38 7.28
CA LEU A 89 -11.60 1.00 7.59
C LEU A 89 -11.68 0.79 9.09
N HIS A 90 -12.75 0.13 9.54
CA HIS A 90 -12.79 -0.37 10.90
C HIS A 90 -12.05 -1.70 10.97
N LEU A 91 -11.13 -1.83 11.91
CA LEU A 91 -10.33 -3.04 12.09
C LEU A 91 -10.50 -3.62 13.48
N GLU A 92 -10.51 -4.94 13.54
CA GLU A 92 -10.44 -5.72 14.77
C GLU A 92 -8.99 -6.17 15.02
N VAL A 93 -8.69 -6.55 16.26
CA VAL A 93 -7.38 -7.13 16.59
C VAL A 93 -7.13 -8.36 15.72
N GLY A 94 -5.96 -8.42 15.09
CA GLY A 94 -5.57 -9.51 14.21
C GLY A 94 -5.86 -9.28 12.75
N ASP A 95 -6.62 -8.24 12.42
CA ASP A 95 -6.85 -7.89 11.01
C ASP A 95 -5.53 -7.46 10.35
N GLN A 96 -5.36 -7.83 9.09
CA GLN A 96 -4.18 -7.49 8.30
C GLN A 96 -4.61 -6.62 7.12
N VAL A 97 -3.77 -5.62 6.80
CA VAL A 97 -4.01 -4.71 5.68
C VAL A 97 -2.73 -4.61 4.87
N TRP A 98 -2.86 -4.71 3.55
CA TRP A 98 -1.71 -4.58 2.65
C TRP A 98 -2.14 -4.13 1.27
N LEU A 99 -1.16 -3.72 0.47
CA LEU A 99 -1.35 -3.42 -0.95
C LEU A 99 -0.78 -4.55 -1.79
N GLN A 100 -1.40 -4.84 -2.92
CA GLN A 100 -0.82 -5.74 -3.91
C GLN A 100 -1.27 -5.37 -5.32
N VAL A 101 -0.44 -5.71 -6.30
CA VAL A 101 -0.79 -5.60 -7.72
C VAL A 101 -1.81 -6.70 -8.03
N TYR A 102 -2.87 -6.36 -8.75
CA TYR A 102 -3.85 -7.34 -9.18
C TYR A 102 -3.80 -7.52 -10.69
N GLY A 103 -4.34 -8.66 -11.16
CA GLY A 103 -4.37 -9.00 -12.57
C GLY A 103 -3.13 -9.79 -12.99
N ASP A 104 -2.68 -9.55 -14.21
CA ASP A 104 -1.48 -10.18 -14.76
C ASP A 104 -0.21 -9.38 -14.41
N GLY A 105 0.94 -9.87 -14.83
CA GLY A 105 2.22 -9.24 -14.53
C GLY A 105 2.51 -7.97 -15.33
N ASP A 106 1.58 -7.49 -16.16
CA ASP A 106 1.80 -6.33 -17.03
C ASP A 106 1.34 -5.01 -16.41
N HIS A 107 0.81 -5.03 -15.19
CA HIS A 107 0.25 -3.84 -14.54
C HIS A 107 0.95 -3.53 -13.22
N ASN A 108 2.27 -3.77 -13.16
CA ASN A 108 3.09 -3.57 -11.97
C ASN A 108 4.06 -2.40 -12.12
N GLY A 109 3.60 -1.31 -12.70
CA GLY A 109 4.42 -0.12 -12.94
C GLY A 109 4.71 0.74 -11.70
N LEU A 110 4.67 0.18 -10.50
CA LEU A 110 5.07 0.88 -9.28
C LEU A 110 6.57 1.09 -9.28
N TYR A 111 7.00 2.31 -9.00
CA TYR A 111 8.38 2.71 -9.16
C TYR A 111 8.85 3.57 -7.99
N ALA A 112 10.13 3.48 -7.71
CA ALA A 112 10.81 4.38 -6.78
C ALA A 112 12.25 4.57 -7.23
N ASP A 113 12.78 5.78 -7.04
CA ASP A 113 14.18 6.09 -7.28
C ASP A 113 14.62 7.20 -6.30
N ASN A 114 15.70 7.92 -6.59
CA ASN A 114 16.22 8.95 -5.68
C ASN A 114 15.34 10.20 -5.60
N VAL A 115 14.42 10.39 -6.53
CA VAL A 115 13.58 11.62 -6.61
C VAL A 115 12.09 11.32 -6.71
N ASN A 116 11.72 10.05 -6.87
CA ASN A 116 10.32 9.63 -6.97
C ASN A 116 10.06 8.51 -5.97
N ASP A 117 8.98 8.64 -5.21
CA ASP A 117 8.60 7.67 -4.19
C ASP A 117 7.25 7.03 -4.51
N SER A 118 7.10 5.79 -4.07
CA SER A 118 5.81 5.15 -3.90
C SER A 118 5.66 4.82 -2.43
N THR A 119 4.57 5.26 -1.82
CA THR A 119 4.41 5.22 -0.36
C THR A 119 3.10 4.59 0.06
N PHE A 120 3.10 4.03 1.25
CA PHE A 120 1.93 3.46 1.90
C PHE A 120 1.91 3.91 3.36
N THR A 121 0.79 4.48 3.79
CA THR A 121 0.65 5.07 5.13
C THR A 121 -0.67 4.62 5.75
N GLY A 122 -0.62 4.32 7.04
CA GLY A 122 -1.83 4.02 7.79
C GLY A 122 -1.71 4.48 9.24
N PHE A 123 -2.82 4.90 9.81
CA PHE A 123 -2.83 5.31 11.21
C PHE A 123 -4.22 5.17 11.81
N LEU A 124 -4.25 5.02 13.13
CA LEU A 124 -5.47 4.96 13.92
C LEU A 124 -6.04 6.34 14.09
N LEU A 125 -7.31 6.53 13.71
CA LEU A 125 -8.06 7.76 13.99
C LEU A 125 -8.70 7.71 15.37
N TYR A 126 -9.45 6.64 15.63
CA TYR A 126 -10.19 6.46 16.87
C TYR A 126 -10.10 5.01 17.30
N HIS A 127 -9.70 4.75 18.54
CA HIS A 127 -9.82 3.40 19.08
C HIS A 127 -11.27 3.13 19.48
N ASP A 128 -11.67 1.86 19.43
CA ASP A 128 -13.00 1.48 19.87
C ASP A 128 -13.16 1.75 21.38
N THR A 129 -14.34 2.23 21.73
CA THR A 129 -14.74 2.38 23.13
C THR A 129 -15.83 1.36 23.44
N ASN A 130 -15.72 0.74 24.60
CA ASN A 130 -16.71 -0.26 25.02
C ASN A 130 -17.91 0.39 25.70
#